data_83a89066f710194dba1db405d24cf5dd
#
_entry.id   83a89066f710194dba1db405d24cf5dd
#
_cell.length_a   1.000
_cell.length_b   1.000
_cell.length_c   1.000
_cell.angle_alpha   90.00
_cell.angle_beta   90.00
_cell.angle_gamma   90.00
#
_symmetry.space_group_name_H-M   'P 1'
#
loop_
_entity.id
_entity.type
_entity.pdbx_description
1 polymer ?
#
loop_
_entity_poly.entity_id
_entity_poly.type
_entity_poly.pdbx_seq_one_letter_code
_entity_poly.pdbx_strand_id
1 'polypeptide(L)'
;CGVSVVIHGADLDDLPGSACADHSPQGRVHTGQILEHLGLAAAANLAQAETLLQLQGLVYLPLSAWQPGLARIFALRESLGIRSSVHTLLKGLHPFAPQEAIVCAAVTHPPYLQRLQEFFLATEIPALCFRATEGEPFANPQRRPDLFLCHQGESRLLLAKDHASLAQLPELPDNLAASTSEFISAVLDGRRALPLAIAEQTAALLLLSGRCADLATARALLRQSFTRIAA
;
A
#
# COMPACT_ATOMS: atom_id res chain seq x y z
N CYS A 1 6.71 -8.21 12.40
CA CYS A 1 6.78 -6.95 13.18
C CYS A 1 5.56 -6.72 14.08
N GLY A 2 4.53 -7.58 14.03
CA GLY A 2 3.40 -7.59 14.98
C GLY A 2 2.36 -6.47 14.79
N VAL A 3 2.19 -5.97 13.57
CA VAL A 3 1.11 -5.07 13.16
C VAL A 3 0.27 -5.79 12.13
N SER A 4 -1.04 -5.88 12.35
CA SER A 4 -1.97 -6.47 11.39
C SER A 4 -2.22 -5.51 10.22
N VAL A 5 -2.39 -6.04 9.01
CA VAL A 5 -2.48 -5.24 7.78
C VAL A 5 -3.70 -5.66 6.97
N VAL A 6 -4.52 -4.68 6.60
CA VAL A 6 -5.56 -4.83 5.57
C VAL A 6 -5.10 -4.12 4.32
N ILE A 7 -4.98 -4.86 3.24
CA ILE A 7 -4.79 -4.31 1.90
C ILE A 7 -6.16 -4.27 1.24
N HIS A 8 -6.59 -3.12 0.78
CA HIS A 8 -7.83 -3.02 0.03
C HIS A 8 -7.61 -2.29 -1.29
N GLY A 9 -8.45 -2.59 -2.25
CA GLY A 9 -8.35 -2.00 -3.57
C GLY A 9 -9.49 -2.46 -4.48
N ALA A 10 -9.57 -1.87 -5.66
CA ALA A 10 -10.49 -2.29 -6.69
C ALA A 10 -9.76 -3.19 -7.68
N ASP A 11 -10.18 -4.42 -7.80
CA ASP A 11 -9.82 -5.31 -8.88
C ASP A 11 -10.92 -5.27 -9.94
N LEU A 12 -10.53 -5.00 -11.17
CA LEU A 12 -11.50 -4.89 -12.27
C LEU A 12 -12.11 -6.25 -12.63
N ASP A 13 -11.38 -7.33 -12.36
CA ASP A 13 -11.83 -8.69 -12.62
C ASP A 13 -12.95 -9.15 -11.67
N ASP A 14 -13.10 -8.49 -10.50
CA ASP A 14 -14.14 -8.80 -9.52
C ASP A 14 -15.51 -8.20 -9.84
N LEU A 15 -15.65 -7.44 -10.94
CA LEU A 15 -16.88 -6.73 -11.24
C LEU A 15 -17.76 -7.52 -12.19
N PRO A 16 -19.07 -7.71 -11.84
CA PRO A 16 -20.03 -8.38 -12.72
C PRO A 16 -20.11 -7.65 -14.08
N GLY A 17 -19.74 -8.32 -15.15
CA GLY A 17 -19.75 -7.77 -16.52
C GLY A 17 -18.38 -7.30 -17.04
N SER A 18 -17.33 -7.39 -16.26
CA SER A 18 -15.96 -7.27 -16.75
C SER A 18 -15.63 -8.49 -17.62
N ALA A 19 -15.74 -8.33 -18.93
CA ALA A 19 -15.47 -9.39 -19.92
C ALA A 19 -13.97 -9.64 -20.15
N CYS A 20 -13.11 -9.29 -19.21
CA CYS A 20 -11.66 -9.29 -19.38
C CYS A 20 -10.96 -10.26 -18.42
N ALA A 21 -11.18 -11.55 -18.65
CA ALA A 21 -10.36 -12.60 -18.01
C ALA A 21 -8.89 -12.59 -18.45
N ASP A 22 -8.50 -11.80 -19.47
CA ASP A 22 -7.14 -11.87 -20.02
C ASP A 22 -6.53 -10.55 -20.54
N HIS A 23 -7.25 -9.44 -20.54
CA HIS A 23 -6.75 -8.21 -21.16
C HIS A 23 -7.10 -6.96 -20.34
N SER A 24 -6.27 -6.63 -19.33
CA SER A 24 -6.02 -5.22 -19.13
C SER A 24 -5.39 -4.71 -20.43
N PRO A 25 -6.00 -3.73 -21.16
CA PRO A 25 -5.49 -3.30 -22.47
C PRO A 25 -4.05 -2.77 -22.45
N GLN A 26 -3.41 -2.72 -21.28
CA GLN A 26 -2.07 -2.18 -21.06
C GLN A 26 -1.16 -3.07 -20.21
N GLY A 27 -1.49 -4.34 -19.96
CA GLY A 27 -0.61 -5.24 -19.20
C GLY A 27 -0.34 -4.78 -17.76
N ARG A 28 -1.30 -4.06 -17.14
CA ARG A 28 -1.13 -3.57 -15.77
C ARG A 28 -1.42 -4.69 -14.76
N VAL A 29 -0.45 -4.95 -13.90
CA VAL A 29 -0.59 -5.89 -12.80
C VAL A 29 -1.35 -5.24 -11.64
N HIS A 30 -2.34 -5.93 -11.10
CA HIS A 30 -3.09 -5.52 -9.93
C HIS A 30 -2.55 -6.18 -8.66
N THR A 31 -2.70 -5.50 -7.53
CA THR A 31 -2.22 -6.00 -6.23
C THR A 31 -2.86 -7.34 -5.87
N GLY A 32 -4.14 -7.55 -6.17
CA GLY A 32 -4.83 -8.82 -5.93
C GLY A 32 -4.15 -10.00 -6.63
N GLN A 33 -3.74 -9.84 -7.88
CA GLN A 33 -3.03 -10.89 -8.64
C GLN A 33 -1.67 -11.26 -8.02
N ILE A 34 -0.93 -10.26 -7.51
CA ILE A 34 0.33 -10.50 -6.81
C ILE A 34 0.10 -11.29 -5.52
N LEU A 35 -0.93 -10.89 -4.76
CA LEU A 35 -1.27 -11.53 -3.49
C LEU A 35 -1.76 -12.97 -3.70
N GLU A 36 -2.53 -13.23 -4.75
CA GLU A 36 -2.94 -14.57 -5.15
C GLU A 36 -1.73 -15.47 -5.46
N HIS A 37 -0.74 -14.98 -6.21
CA HIS A 37 0.52 -15.69 -6.46
C HIS A 37 1.34 -15.94 -5.18
N LEU A 38 1.14 -15.12 -4.14
CA LEU A 38 1.72 -15.32 -2.82
C LEU A 38 0.89 -16.29 -1.93
N GLY A 39 -0.19 -16.85 -2.46
CA GLY A 39 -1.10 -17.74 -1.72
C GLY A 39 -2.04 -17.03 -0.76
N LEU A 40 -2.20 -15.70 -0.89
CA LEU A 40 -3.08 -14.88 -0.07
C LEU A 40 -4.42 -14.67 -0.81
N ALA A 41 -5.42 -15.45 -0.44
CA ALA A 41 -6.76 -15.34 -1.01
C ALA A 41 -7.45 -14.03 -0.59
N ALA A 42 -8.26 -13.47 -1.52
CA ALA A 42 -9.09 -12.33 -1.23
C ALA A 42 -10.24 -12.71 -0.28
N ALA A 43 -10.57 -11.82 0.65
CA ALA A 43 -11.73 -12.00 1.51
C ALA A 43 -13.03 -11.70 0.74
N ALA A 44 -14.02 -12.58 0.84
CA ALA A 44 -15.30 -12.43 0.16
C ALA A 44 -16.23 -11.40 0.82
N ASN A 45 -15.98 -11.03 2.07
CA ASN A 45 -16.74 -10.05 2.84
C ASN A 45 -15.98 -9.61 4.11
N LEU A 46 -16.54 -8.63 4.83
CA LEU A 46 -15.93 -8.10 6.05
C LEU A 46 -15.73 -9.14 7.15
N ALA A 47 -16.70 -10.05 7.36
CA ALA A 47 -16.59 -11.08 8.41
C ALA A 47 -15.46 -12.07 8.14
N GLN A 48 -15.28 -12.48 6.88
CA GLN A 48 -14.15 -13.30 6.48
C GLN A 48 -12.84 -12.53 6.60
N ALA A 49 -12.82 -11.23 6.22
CA ALA A 49 -11.63 -10.41 6.35
C ALA A 49 -11.19 -10.30 7.81
N GLU A 50 -12.11 -10.11 8.75
CA GLU A 50 -11.83 -10.08 10.18
C GLU A 50 -11.22 -11.41 10.67
N THR A 51 -11.83 -12.53 10.26
CA THR A 51 -11.32 -13.86 10.61
C THR A 51 -9.90 -14.09 10.09
N LEU A 52 -9.65 -13.77 8.82
CA LEU A 52 -8.32 -13.92 8.20
C LEU A 52 -7.28 -12.98 8.85
N LEU A 53 -7.68 -11.75 9.16
CA LEU A 53 -6.81 -10.79 9.83
C LEU A 53 -6.36 -11.28 11.21
N GLN A 54 -7.29 -11.88 11.99
CA GLN A 54 -6.98 -12.46 13.29
C GLN A 54 -6.06 -13.68 13.19
N LEU A 55 -6.26 -14.54 12.18
CA LEU A 55 -5.50 -15.78 12.02
C LEU A 55 -4.08 -15.56 11.48
N GLN A 56 -3.92 -14.68 10.51
CA GLN A 56 -2.65 -14.54 9.77
C GLN A 56 -2.05 -13.13 9.79
N GLY A 57 -2.75 -12.16 10.38
CA GLY A 57 -2.26 -10.77 10.51
C GLY A 57 -2.20 -9.97 9.21
N LEU A 58 -2.61 -10.56 8.08
CA LEU A 58 -2.64 -9.91 6.77
C LEU A 58 -3.85 -10.40 6.00
N VAL A 59 -4.61 -9.48 5.39
CA VAL A 59 -5.76 -9.82 4.54
C VAL A 59 -5.87 -8.86 3.35
N TYR A 60 -6.26 -9.40 2.21
CA TYR A 60 -6.71 -8.63 1.06
C TYR A 60 -8.24 -8.56 1.04
N LEU A 61 -8.77 -7.32 1.03
CA LEU A 61 -10.20 -7.03 1.03
C LEU A 61 -10.57 -6.26 -0.25
N PRO A 62 -11.08 -6.93 -1.30
CA PRO A 62 -11.52 -6.28 -2.52
C PRO A 62 -12.60 -5.24 -2.25
N LEU A 63 -12.59 -4.13 -2.99
CA LEU A 63 -13.59 -3.08 -2.83
C LEU A 63 -15.01 -3.59 -3.05
N SER A 64 -15.20 -4.51 -3.99
CA SER A 64 -16.49 -5.17 -4.28
C SER A 64 -17.05 -5.94 -3.08
N ALA A 65 -16.18 -6.47 -2.22
CA ALA A 65 -16.58 -7.28 -1.07
C ALA A 65 -17.17 -6.47 0.10
N TRP A 66 -16.88 -5.15 0.19
CA TRP A 66 -17.35 -4.31 1.30
C TRP A 66 -17.98 -2.99 0.88
N GLN A 67 -17.68 -2.49 -0.31
CA GLN A 67 -18.23 -1.25 -0.88
C GLN A 67 -18.68 -1.46 -2.35
N PRO A 68 -19.64 -2.35 -2.63
CA PRO A 68 -20.02 -2.73 -4.00
C PRO A 68 -20.55 -1.55 -4.82
N GLY A 69 -21.14 -0.53 -4.17
CA GLY A 69 -21.57 0.69 -4.83
C GLY A 69 -20.40 1.50 -5.40
N LEU A 70 -19.33 1.68 -4.61
CA LEU A 70 -18.13 2.37 -5.03
C LEU A 70 -17.35 1.55 -6.07
N ALA A 71 -17.32 0.23 -5.93
CA ALA A 71 -16.70 -0.66 -6.91
C ALA A 71 -17.33 -0.47 -8.29
N ARG A 72 -18.66 -0.42 -8.37
CA ARG A 72 -19.38 -0.14 -9.63
C ARG A 72 -19.05 1.21 -10.24
N ILE A 73 -18.97 2.28 -9.41
CA ILE A 73 -18.58 3.60 -9.90
C ILE A 73 -17.11 3.60 -10.37
N PHE A 74 -16.24 2.88 -9.66
CA PHE A 74 -14.84 2.73 -10.07
C PHE A 74 -14.71 2.05 -11.44
N ALA A 75 -15.52 1.02 -11.71
CA ALA A 75 -15.55 0.28 -12.97
C ALA A 75 -15.96 1.14 -14.18
N LEU A 76 -16.73 2.22 -13.99
CA LEU A 76 -17.09 3.14 -15.08
C LEU A 76 -15.87 3.74 -15.79
N ARG A 77 -14.70 3.71 -15.14
CA ARG A 77 -13.44 4.13 -15.77
C ARG A 77 -13.19 3.42 -17.10
N GLU A 78 -13.48 2.14 -17.19
CA GLU A 78 -13.25 1.35 -18.40
C GLU A 78 -14.14 1.80 -19.56
N SER A 79 -15.42 2.06 -19.25
CA SER A 79 -16.38 2.54 -20.25
C SER A 79 -16.16 4.01 -20.65
N LEU A 80 -15.73 4.82 -19.69
CA LEU A 80 -15.57 6.27 -19.92
C LEU A 80 -14.15 6.66 -20.37
N GLY A 81 -13.15 5.79 -20.21
CA GLY A 81 -11.75 6.09 -20.53
C GLY A 81 -11.09 7.14 -19.63
N ILE A 82 -11.76 7.58 -18.55
CA ILE A 82 -11.29 8.61 -17.64
C ILE A 82 -11.25 8.13 -16.19
N ARG A 83 -10.32 8.69 -15.41
CA ARG A 83 -10.27 8.46 -13.96
C ARG A 83 -11.27 9.38 -13.25
N SER A 84 -12.19 8.81 -12.49
CA SER A 84 -13.13 9.55 -11.65
C SER A 84 -12.51 9.95 -10.31
N SER A 85 -13.16 10.85 -9.57
CA SER A 85 -12.79 11.26 -8.21
C SER A 85 -12.74 10.07 -7.23
N VAL A 86 -13.45 9.00 -7.50
CA VAL A 86 -13.47 7.77 -6.68
C VAL A 86 -12.06 7.22 -6.49
N HIS A 87 -11.17 7.30 -7.47
CA HIS A 87 -9.77 6.88 -7.33
C HIS A 87 -9.02 7.61 -6.21
N THR A 88 -9.37 8.86 -5.94
CA THR A 88 -8.78 9.61 -4.83
C THR A 88 -9.48 9.30 -3.52
N LEU A 89 -10.82 9.19 -3.54
CA LEU A 89 -11.62 8.89 -2.34
C LEU A 89 -11.27 7.52 -1.74
N LEU A 90 -11.02 6.51 -2.59
CA LEU A 90 -10.63 5.17 -2.14
C LEU A 90 -9.38 5.15 -1.26
N LYS A 91 -8.48 6.12 -1.42
CA LYS A 91 -7.23 6.22 -0.64
C LYS A 91 -7.43 6.66 0.81
N GLY A 92 -8.57 7.26 1.11
CA GLY A 92 -8.96 7.65 2.47
C GLY A 92 -9.94 6.68 3.13
N LEU A 93 -10.44 5.67 2.40
CA LEU A 93 -11.36 4.69 2.95
C LEU A 93 -10.64 3.58 3.70
N HIS A 94 -11.23 3.15 4.79
CA HIS A 94 -10.83 1.95 5.54
C HIS A 94 -12.03 1.38 6.30
N PRO A 95 -12.05 0.08 6.62
CA PRO A 95 -13.20 -0.59 7.25
C PRO A 95 -13.22 -0.49 8.78
N PHE A 96 -12.39 0.34 9.39
CA PHE A 96 -12.23 0.49 10.84
C PHE A 96 -12.80 1.82 11.35
N ALA A 97 -13.02 1.94 12.65
CA ALA A 97 -13.24 3.25 13.27
C ALA A 97 -11.98 4.14 13.09
N PRO A 98 -12.13 5.47 13.00
CA PRO A 98 -11.02 6.37 12.65
C PRO A 98 -9.75 6.21 13.49
N GLN A 99 -9.87 5.92 14.78
CA GLN A 99 -8.74 5.80 15.70
C GLN A 99 -8.20 4.36 15.83
N GLU A 100 -8.84 3.38 15.19
CA GLU A 100 -8.47 1.96 15.30
C GLU A 100 -7.49 1.51 14.22
N ALA A 101 -7.22 2.37 13.24
CA ALA A 101 -6.32 2.06 12.14
C ALA A 101 -5.40 3.23 11.82
N ILE A 102 -4.29 2.90 11.18
CA ILE A 102 -3.44 3.86 10.49
C ILE A 102 -3.56 3.62 8.99
N VAL A 103 -3.60 4.69 8.21
CA VAL A 103 -3.72 4.61 6.76
C VAL A 103 -2.38 4.89 6.09
N CYS A 104 -1.97 4.01 5.19
CA CYS A 104 -0.85 4.25 4.29
C CYS A 104 -1.41 4.66 2.93
N ALA A 105 -1.25 5.92 2.54
CA ALA A 105 -1.85 6.46 1.33
C ALA A 105 -0.85 7.23 0.47
N ALA A 106 -0.93 6.99 -0.84
CA ALA A 106 -0.06 7.67 -1.79
C ALA A 106 -0.82 8.25 -2.98
N VAL A 107 -0.30 9.33 -3.51
CA VAL A 107 -0.84 10.02 -4.70
C VAL A 107 0.29 10.39 -5.65
N THR A 108 -0.04 10.66 -6.91
CA THR A 108 0.97 11.01 -7.93
C THR A 108 1.30 12.50 -7.95
N HIS A 109 0.30 13.36 -7.73
CA HIS A 109 0.44 14.81 -7.92
C HIS A 109 0.50 15.59 -6.59
N PRO A 110 1.34 16.64 -6.48
CA PRO A 110 1.50 17.41 -5.25
C PRO A 110 0.20 18.01 -4.69
N PRO A 111 -0.71 18.58 -5.48
CA PRO A 111 -1.96 19.14 -4.96
C PRO A 111 -2.86 18.08 -4.30
N TYR A 112 -2.81 16.83 -4.78
CA TYR A 112 -3.56 15.74 -4.15
C TYR A 112 -2.91 15.28 -2.85
N LEU A 113 -1.58 15.37 -2.72
CA LEU A 113 -0.91 15.07 -1.46
C LEU A 113 -1.34 16.03 -0.35
N GLN A 114 -1.36 17.33 -0.65
CA GLN A 114 -1.83 18.33 0.29
C GLN A 114 -3.28 18.07 0.73
N ARG A 115 -4.20 17.84 -0.22
CA ARG A 115 -5.61 17.53 0.08
C ARG A 115 -5.77 16.26 0.91
N LEU A 116 -4.94 15.25 0.66
CA LEU A 116 -4.95 14.01 1.42
C LEU A 116 -4.50 14.24 2.88
N GLN A 117 -3.46 15.04 3.08
CA GLN A 117 -3.01 15.46 4.41
C GLN A 117 -4.09 16.26 5.14
N GLU A 118 -4.68 17.27 4.49
CA GLU A 118 -5.80 18.06 5.04
C GLU A 118 -6.99 17.16 5.44
N PHE A 119 -7.33 16.16 4.61
CA PHE A 119 -8.38 15.19 4.89
C PHE A 119 -8.08 14.38 6.15
N PHE A 120 -6.87 13.79 6.28
CA PHE A 120 -6.51 13.00 7.44
C PHE A 120 -6.41 13.83 8.73
N LEU A 121 -6.00 15.09 8.63
CA LEU A 121 -6.01 16.01 9.77
C LEU A 121 -7.45 16.35 10.19
N ALA A 122 -8.34 16.63 9.24
CA ALA A 122 -9.73 16.97 9.52
C ALA A 122 -10.55 15.80 10.08
N THR A 123 -10.17 14.57 9.72
CA THR A 123 -10.84 13.33 10.19
C THR A 123 -10.14 12.69 11.39
N GLU A 124 -9.03 13.26 11.85
CA GLU A 124 -8.19 12.74 12.94
C GLU A 124 -7.72 11.27 12.73
N ILE A 125 -7.69 10.81 11.48
CA ILE A 125 -7.20 9.49 11.11
C ILE A 125 -5.66 9.53 11.00
N PRO A 126 -4.94 8.74 11.80
CA PRO A 126 -3.48 8.66 11.67
C PRO A 126 -3.08 8.10 10.29
N ALA A 127 -2.19 8.81 9.58
CA ALA A 127 -1.81 8.40 8.24
C ALA A 127 -0.34 8.64 7.90
N LEU A 128 0.21 7.75 7.08
CA LEU A 128 1.46 7.96 6.36
C LEU A 128 1.13 8.36 4.92
N CYS A 129 1.47 9.59 4.55
CA CYS A 129 1.17 10.16 3.25
C CYS A 129 2.44 10.43 2.45
N PHE A 130 2.44 10.13 1.16
CA PHE A 130 3.57 10.41 0.28
C PHE A 130 3.17 10.44 -1.20
N ARG A 131 4.13 10.82 -2.05
CA ARG A 131 3.98 10.74 -3.49
C ARG A 131 4.56 9.43 -4.01
N ALA A 132 3.77 8.70 -4.81
CA ALA A 132 4.23 7.49 -5.48
C ALA A 132 4.06 7.60 -7.00
N THR A 133 4.80 6.81 -7.75
CA THR A 133 4.84 6.87 -9.22
C THR A 133 3.46 6.61 -9.83
N GLU A 134 2.79 5.54 -9.39
CA GLU A 134 1.46 5.13 -9.87
C GLU A 134 0.35 5.44 -8.86
N GLY A 135 0.67 6.11 -7.74
CA GLY A 135 -0.27 6.35 -6.64
C GLY A 135 -0.53 5.11 -5.78
N GLU A 136 0.20 4.04 -5.98
CA GLU A 136 0.19 2.87 -5.11
C GLU A 136 0.92 3.18 -3.78
N PRO A 137 0.48 2.63 -2.63
CA PRO A 137 1.01 2.99 -1.32
C PRO A 137 2.35 2.28 -1.01
N PHE A 138 3.29 2.33 -1.94
CA PHE A 138 4.66 1.86 -1.71
C PHE A 138 5.68 2.94 -2.07
N ALA A 139 6.71 3.07 -1.24
CA ALA A 139 7.82 3.97 -1.51
C ALA A 139 8.66 3.40 -2.66
N ASN A 140 8.87 4.20 -3.70
CA ASN A 140 9.63 3.76 -4.87
C ASN A 140 11.06 3.33 -4.45
N PRO A 141 11.45 2.06 -4.67
CA PRO A 141 12.76 1.55 -4.27
C PRO A 141 13.95 2.27 -4.90
N GLN A 142 13.76 2.87 -6.08
CA GLN A 142 14.79 3.60 -6.79
C GLN A 142 14.88 5.09 -6.37
N ARG A 143 13.80 5.62 -5.77
CA ARG A 143 13.71 7.02 -5.38
C ARG A 143 12.71 7.19 -4.26
N ARG A 144 13.16 7.07 -3.02
CA ARG A 144 12.28 7.26 -1.86
C ARG A 144 11.65 8.66 -1.88
N PRO A 145 10.31 8.76 -1.79
CA PRO A 145 9.62 10.05 -1.68
C PRO A 145 9.80 10.68 -0.30
N ASP A 146 9.40 11.95 -0.17
CA ASP A 146 9.13 12.54 1.14
C ASP A 146 8.02 11.74 1.83
N LEU A 147 8.26 11.33 3.09
CA LEU A 147 7.28 10.62 3.91
C LEU A 147 6.72 11.57 4.97
N PHE A 148 5.41 11.81 4.94
CA PHE A 148 4.72 12.69 5.87
C PHE A 148 3.86 11.88 6.83
N LEU A 149 3.99 12.18 8.14
CA LEU A 149 3.06 11.69 9.15
C LEU A 149 1.95 12.70 9.39
N CYS A 150 0.70 12.26 9.26
CA CYS A 150 -0.49 12.99 9.71
C CYS A 150 -0.97 12.35 11.01
N HIS A 151 -0.78 13.02 12.13
CA HIS A 151 -1.14 12.50 13.44
C HIS A 151 -1.27 13.63 14.47
N GLN A 152 -2.23 13.51 15.41
CA GLN A 152 -2.44 14.48 16.50
C GLN A 152 -2.58 15.93 16.03
N GLY A 153 -3.33 16.14 14.93
CA GLY A 153 -3.63 17.49 14.44
C GLY A 153 -2.53 18.14 13.60
N GLU A 154 -1.41 17.46 13.36
CA GLU A 154 -0.33 18.00 12.52
C GLU A 154 0.13 17.04 11.43
N SER A 155 0.56 17.64 10.31
CA SER A 155 1.27 16.93 9.25
C SER A 155 2.72 17.35 9.25
N ARG A 156 3.63 16.40 9.51
CA ARG A 156 5.06 16.66 9.56
C ARG A 156 5.84 15.80 8.60
N LEU A 157 6.87 16.37 7.99
CA LEU A 157 7.86 15.62 7.23
C LEU A 157 8.67 14.74 8.18
N LEU A 158 8.52 13.42 8.07
CA LEU A 158 9.29 12.47 8.88
C LEU A 158 10.64 12.15 8.22
N LEU A 159 10.61 11.85 6.94
CA LEU A 159 11.80 11.51 6.15
C LEU A 159 11.76 12.28 4.83
N ALA A 160 12.78 13.07 4.57
CA ALA A 160 12.95 13.77 3.29
C ALA A 160 13.24 12.76 2.17
N LYS A 161 12.81 13.09 0.94
CA LYS A 161 13.11 12.32 -0.26
C LYS A 161 14.61 12.04 -0.36
N ASP A 162 14.91 10.85 -0.84
CA ASP A 162 16.26 10.43 -1.08
C ASP A 162 16.40 9.87 -2.51
N HIS A 163 17.45 10.24 -3.19
CA HIS A 163 17.76 9.73 -4.51
C HIS A 163 18.94 8.79 -4.35
N ALA A 164 18.70 7.48 -4.43
CA ALA A 164 19.78 6.51 -4.52
C ALA A 164 20.72 6.86 -5.68
N SER A 165 22.02 6.73 -5.48
CA SER A 165 22.96 6.87 -6.58
C SER A 165 22.64 5.82 -7.66
N LEU A 166 22.79 6.16 -8.93
CA LEU A 166 22.55 5.22 -10.04
C LEU A 166 23.29 3.89 -9.89
N ALA A 167 24.42 3.90 -9.18
CA ALA A 167 25.20 2.69 -8.90
C ALA A 167 24.60 1.77 -7.83
N GLN A 168 23.57 2.21 -7.11
CA GLN A 168 22.95 1.48 -5.99
C GLN A 168 21.46 1.21 -6.23
N LEU A 169 20.97 1.42 -7.47
CA LEU A 169 19.58 1.13 -7.77
C LEU A 169 19.28 -0.37 -7.59
N PRO A 170 18.24 -0.72 -6.81
CA PRO A 170 17.87 -2.11 -6.69
C PRO A 170 17.37 -2.63 -8.04
N GLU A 171 17.76 -3.85 -8.36
CA GLU A 171 17.21 -4.58 -9.49
C GLU A 171 15.76 -4.98 -9.14
N LEU A 172 14.80 -4.40 -9.84
CA LEU A 172 13.38 -4.67 -9.66
C LEU A 172 12.92 -5.76 -10.63
N PRO A 173 11.88 -6.53 -10.27
CA PRO A 173 11.30 -7.52 -11.16
C PRO A 173 10.60 -6.85 -12.35
N ASP A 174 10.37 -7.62 -13.39
CA ASP A 174 9.47 -7.24 -14.47
C ASP A 174 8.06 -6.95 -13.92
N ASN A 175 7.29 -6.14 -14.65
CA ASN A 175 5.93 -5.78 -14.27
C ASN A 175 4.94 -6.93 -14.56
N LEU A 176 5.16 -8.07 -13.92
CA LEU A 176 4.31 -9.27 -13.97
C LEU A 176 3.98 -9.70 -12.54
N ALA A 177 2.78 -10.24 -12.32
CA ALA A 177 2.36 -10.70 -10.99
C ALA A 177 3.27 -11.82 -10.48
N ALA A 178 3.62 -12.78 -11.31
CA ALA A 178 4.49 -13.90 -10.96
C ALA A 178 5.90 -13.45 -10.57
N SER A 179 6.57 -12.63 -11.37
CA SER A 179 7.92 -12.16 -11.07
C SER A 179 7.96 -11.22 -9.86
N THR A 180 6.92 -10.41 -9.66
CA THR A 180 6.79 -9.55 -8.47
C THR A 180 6.57 -10.38 -7.21
N SER A 181 5.72 -11.42 -7.24
CA SER A 181 5.50 -12.31 -6.09
C SER A 181 6.75 -13.13 -5.76
N GLU A 182 7.49 -13.60 -6.77
CA GLU A 182 8.77 -14.28 -6.57
C GLU A 182 9.81 -13.35 -5.92
N PHE A 183 9.89 -12.10 -6.38
CA PHE A 183 10.76 -11.09 -5.77
C PHE A 183 10.40 -10.86 -4.29
N ILE A 184 9.11 -10.68 -3.98
CA ILE A 184 8.63 -10.50 -2.60
C ILE A 184 8.99 -11.72 -1.75
N SER A 185 8.72 -12.94 -2.22
CA SER A 185 9.08 -14.17 -1.53
C SER A 185 10.59 -14.26 -1.28
N ALA A 186 11.40 -13.91 -2.26
CA ALA A 186 12.86 -13.92 -2.12
C ALA A 186 13.36 -12.91 -1.07
N VAL A 187 12.69 -11.76 -0.93
CA VAL A 187 12.99 -10.78 0.13
C VAL A 187 12.57 -11.33 1.49
N LEU A 188 11.37 -11.90 1.61
CA LEU A 188 10.86 -12.47 2.86
C LEU A 188 11.71 -13.65 3.36
N ASP A 189 12.22 -14.48 2.44
CA ASP A 189 13.12 -15.61 2.73
C ASP A 189 14.57 -15.18 2.97
N GLY A 190 14.91 -13.89 2.87
CA GLY A 190 16.26 -13.38 3.02
C GLY A 190 17.21 -13.68 1.84
N ARG A 191 16.70 -14.24 0.73
CA ARG A 191 17.49 -14.50 -0.50
C ARG A 191 17.80 -13.21 -1.26
N ARG A 192 16.95 -12.19 -1.14
CA ARG A 192 17.17 -10.82 -1.64
C ARG A 192 17.11 -9.80 -0.52
N ALA A 193 17.77 -8.68 -0.69
CA ALA A 193 17.73 -7.57 0.26
C ALA A 193 16.38 -6.84 0.18
N LEU A 194 15.82 -6.45 1.34
CA LEU A 194 14.69 -5.54 1.40
C LEU A 194 15.14 -4.16 0.90
N PRO A 195 14.48 -3.57 -0.13
CA PRO A 195 14.82 -2.24 -0.61
C PRO A 195 14.73 -1.19 0.50
N LEU A 196 15.74 -0.31 0.61
CA LEU A 196 15.83 0.69 1.68
C LEU A 196 14.59 1.57 1.77
N ALA A 197 14.05 2.02 0.63
CA ALA A 197 12.85 2.85 0.62
C ALA A 197 11.63 2.15 1.27
N ILE A 198 11.47 0.84 1.04
CA ILE A 198 10.41 0.02 1.65
C ILE A 198 10.70 -0.20 3.14
N ALA A 199 11.96 -0.42 3.53
CA ALA A 199 12.35 -0.53 4.94
C ALA A 199 12.04 0.77 5.70
N GLU A 200 12.35 1.93 5.12
CA GLU A 200 12.07 3.24 5.72
C GLU A 200 10.56 3.54 5.81
N GLN A 201 9.79 3.19 4.78
CA GLN A 201 8.32 3.26 4.84
C GLN A 201 7.77 2.36 5.96
N THR A 202 8.27 1.15 6.07
CA THR A 202 7.85 0.21 7.12
C THR A 202 8.23 0.72 8.51
N ALA A 203 9.43 1.30 8.66
CA ALA A 203 9.85 1.94 9.92
C ALA A 203 8.93 3.11 10.31
N ALA A 204 8.50 3.92 9.33
CA ALA A 204 7.55 5.01 9.55
C ALA A 204 6.17 4.49 10.01
N LEU A 205 5.68 3.38 9.44
CA LEU A 205 4.43 2.73 9.86
C LEU A 205 4.53 2.11 11.25
N LEU A 206 5.67 1.49 11.60
CA LEU A 206 5.92 0.96 12.94
C LEU A 206 5.96 2.07 14.00
N LEU A 207 6.53 3.23 13.67
CA LEU A 207 6.49 4.41 14.54
C LEU A 207 5.05 4.92 14.69
N LEU A 208 4.33 5.11 13.59
CA LEU A 208 2.97 5.66 13.60
C LEU A 208 1.99 4.74 14.33
N SER A 209 2.18 3.41 14.27
CA SER A 209 1.37 2.43 14.99
C SER A 209 1.68 2.36 16.50
N GLY A 210 2.65 3.12 17.00
CA GLY A 210 3.12 3.03 18.39
C GLY A 210 3.87 1.73 18.72
N ARG A 211 4.15 0.87 17.71
CA ARG A 211 4.93 -0.36 17.91
C ARG A 211 6.37 -0.09 18.28
N CYS A 212 6.91 1.03 17.82
CA CYS A 212 8.25 1.52 18.14
C CYS A 212 8.17 2.98 18.61
N ALA A 213 8.99 3.34 19.58
CA ALA A 213 9.00 4.70 20.15
C ALA A 213 9.65 5.72 19.18
N ASP A 214 10.57 5.28 18.34
CA ASP A 214 11.31 6.11 17.41
C ASP A 214 11.76 5.32 16.16
N LEU A 215 12.27 6.04 15.15
CA LEU A 215 12.77 5.44 13.91
C LEU A 215 13.99 4.54 14.13
N ALA A 216 14.85 4.83 15.11
CA ALA A 216 16.03 4.02 15.36
C ALA A 216 15.63 2.64 15.86
N THR A 217 14.68 2.58 16.79
CA THR A 217 14.08 1.33 17.28
C THR A 217 13.35 0.56 16.18
N ALA A 218 12.58 1.26 15.32
CA ALA A 218 11.89 0.65 14.20
C ALA A 218 12.88 0.02 13.19
N ARG A 219 13.95 0.74 12.84
CA ARG A 219 15.02 0.25 11.97
C ARG A 219 15.77 -0.95 12.59
N ALA A 220 16.01 -0.93 13.90
CA ALA A 220 16.62 -2.05 14.62
C ALA A 220 15.74 -3.30 14.55
N LEU A 221 14.44 -3.16 14.78
CA LEU A 221 13.47 -4.25 14.64
C LEU A 221 13.46 -4.84 13.22
N LEU A 222 13.50 -3.98 12.19
CA LEU A 222 13.55 -4.45 10.79
C LEU A 222 14.85 -5.21 10.47
N ARG A 223 16.02 -4.75 10.99
CA ARG A 223 17.29 -5.49 10.81
C ARG A 223 17.28 -6.86 11.51
N GLN A 224 16.52 -7.02 12.58
CA GLN A 224 16.33 -8.33 13.22
C GLN A 224 15.38 -9.23 12.41
N SER A 225 14.37 -8.64 11.75
CA SER A 225 13.37 -9.38 10.97
C SER A 225 13.84 -9.74 9.56
N PHE A 226 14.75 -8.94 8.98
CA PHE A 226 15.29 -9.13 7.63
C PHE A 226 16.80 -9.23 7.68
N THR A 227 17.35 -10.34 7.18
CA THR A 227 18.79 -10.59 7.19
C THR A 227 19.60 -9.61 6.33
N ARG A 228 18.96 -8.97 5.34
CA ARG A 228 19.56 -8.00 4.43
C ARG A 228 18.61 -6.85 4.16
N ILE A 229 19.09 -5.62 4.36
CA ILE A 229 18.42 -4.40 3.88
C ILE A 229 19.39 -3.76 2.90
N ALA A 230 18.92 -3.39 1.70
CA ALA A 230 19.72 -2.71 0.71
C ALA A 230 20.16 -1.34 1.24
N ALA A 231 21.40 -0.96 0.95
CA ALA A 231 21.95 0.34 1.32
C ALA A 231 21.38 1.47 0.43
#